data_033633bc4e2c5c68474f53a8fdadae03
#
_entry.id   033633bc4e2c5c68474f53a8fdadae03
#
_cell.length_a   1.000
_cell.length_b   1.000
_cell.length_c   1.000
_cell.angle_alpha   90.00
_cell.angle_beta   90.00
_cell.angle_gamma   90.00
#
_symmetry.space_group_name_H-M   'P 1'
#
loop_
_entity.id
_entity.type
_entity.pdbx_description
1 polymer ?
#
loop_
_entity_poly.entity_id
_entity_poly.type
_entity_poly.pdbx_seq_one_letter_code
_entity_poly.pdbx_strand_id
1 'polypeptide(L)'
;MMKRIFEFLLIYIPAAFVIISFSLVILYQWIPVRWTPLMMVRYIENCNQDGYVNTQNWIDIENVSPNLIEAIIVAEDQSFYSHHGFDFAELSRMKKDYDHYGKNIRGCSTISQQVAKNCFTFGSRTVMRKAVEAYYTTLIELFWSKERILEVYLNIAETGRGLFGVEAACNRYFSCSTSDISISDAAALACVLPKPLARTPSLVLTHHANKHSKIAQQVGQNLSLNKQ
;
A
#
# COMPACT_ATOMS: atom_id res chain seq x y z
N MET A 1 3.86 43.25 18.32
CA MET A 1 3.78 41.90 18.86
C MET A 1 3.12 40.93 17.87
N MET A 2 1.91 41.18 17.39
CA MET A 2 1.19 40.33 16.40
C MET A 2 1.96 40.07 15.11
N LYS A 3 2.61 41.06 14.51
CA LYS A 3 3.39 40.89 13.27
C LYS A 3 4.54 39.87 13.45
N ARG A 4 5.29 39.93 14.55
CA ARG A 4 6.36 38.96 14.87
C ARG A 4 5.82 37.55 15.11
N ILE A 5 4.67 37.40 15.76
CA ILE A 5 4.01 36.11 15.96
C ILE A 5 3.57 35.54 14.61
N PHE A 6 3.01 36.36 13.73
CA PHE A 6 2.59 35.94 12.40
C PHE A 6 3.79 35.53 11.52
N GLU A 7 4.88 36.28 11.51
CA GLU A 7 6.12 35.96 10.82
C GLU A 7 6.72 34.66 11.37
N PHE A 8 6.70 34.46 12.69
CA PHE A 8 7.13 33.24 13.33
C PHE A 8 6.32 32.02 12.85
N LEU A 9 5.00 32.08 12.88
CA LEU A 9 4.13 31.01 12.43
C LEU A 9 4.34 30.69 10.94
N LEU A 10 4.54 31.71 10.12
CA LEU A 10 4.64 31.57 8.67
C LEU A 10 5.99 30.97 8.20
N ILE A 11 7.05 31.09 8.99
CA ILE A 11 8.37 30.57 8.66
C ILE A 11 8.65 29.25 9.41
N TYR A 12 8.44 29.25 10.71
CA TYR A 12 8.87 28.12 11.55
C TYR A 12 7.97 26.88 11.47
N ILE A 13 6.66 27.06 11.25
CA ILE A 13 5.77 25.90 11.08
C ILE A 13 6.08 25.14 9.79
N PRO A 14 6.21 25.77 8.60
CA PRO A 14 6.61 25.06 7.40
C PRO A 14 8.01 24.46 7.50
N ALA A 15 8.96 25.17 8.10
CA ALA A 15 10.30 24.67 8.31
C ALA A 15 10.32 23.42 9.20
N ALA A 16 9.59 23.46 10.32
CA ALA A 16 9.44 22.30 11.22
C ALA A 16 8.76 21.13 10.50
N PHE A 17 7.71 21.38 9.71
CA PHE A 17 7.06 20.35 8.91
C PHE A 17 8.04 19.67 7.95
N VAL A 18 8.83 20.43 7.22
CA VAL A 18 9.84 19.90 6.30
C VAL A 18 10.88 19.06 7.06
N ILE A 19 11.46 19.60 8.15
CA ILE A 19 12.47 18.88 8.94
C ILE A 19 11.90 17.57 9.48
N ILE A 20 10.70 17.59 10.07
CA ILE A 20 10.05 16.39 10.62
C ILE A 20 9.75 15.38 9.50
N SER A 21 9.27 15.85 8.34
CA SER A 21 8.98 14.98 7.19
C SER A 21 10.22 14.25 6.70
N PHE A 22 11.32 14.97 6.49
CA PHE A 22 12.59 14.36 6.08
C PHE A 22 13.11 13.39 7.14
N SER A 23 13.07 13.79 8.40
CA SER A 23 13.53 12.92 9.51
C SER A 23 12.74 11.62 9.57
N LEU A 24 11.41 11.67 9.43
CA LEU A 24 10.56 10.49 9.44
C LEU A 24 10.81 9.58 8.22
N VAL A 25 10.96 10.16 7.03
CA VAL A 25 11.25 9.39 5.81
C VAL A 25 12.59 8.68 5.93
N ILE A 26 13.65 9.39 6.38
CA ILE A 26 14.97 8.77 6.58
C ILE A 26 14.92 7.71 7.68
N LEU A 27 14.22 7.96 8.77
CA LEU A 27 14.07 6.99 9.86
C LEU A 27 13.39 5.70 9.37
N TYR A 28 12.27 5.82 8.66
CA TYR A 28 11.51 4.68 8.16
C TYR A 28 12.20 3.96 6.98
N GLN A 29 13.26 4.52 6.42
CA GLN A 29 14.14 3.81 5.49
C GLN A 29 14.81 2.58 6.16
N TRP A 30 15.11 2.67 7.46
CA TRP A 30 15.95 1.70 8.17
C TRP A 30 15.22 0.87 9.23
N ILE A 31 14.11 1.39 9.76
CA ILE A 31 13.40 0.72 10.85
C ILE A 31 12.04 0.18 10.38
N PRO A 32 11.55 -0.93 10.98
CA PRO A 32 10.19 -1.43 10.76
C PRO A 32 9.11 -0.40 11.11
N VAL A 33 8.16 -0.19 10.20
CA VAL A 33 7.00 0.69 10.43
C VAL A 33 5.93 -0.09 11.20
N ARG A 34 5.98 -0.02 12.52
CA ARG A 34 5.07 -0.78 13.41
C ARG A 34 3.71 -0.12 13.59
N TRP A 35 3.64 1.20 13.42
CA TRP A 35 2.42 1.97 13.56
C TRP A 35 2.29 2.97 12.42
N THR A 36 1.10 3.03 11.84
CA THR A 36 0.78 4.00 10.78
C THR A 36 -0.42 4.84 11.21
N PRO A 37 -0.58 6.06 10.66
CA PRO A 37 -1.80 6.84 10.82
C PRO A 37 -3.07 6.05 10.51
N LEU A 38 -3.05 5.21 9.49
CA LEU A 38 -4.19 4.35 9.16
C LEU A 38 -4.51 3.36 10.30
N MET A 39 -3.50 2.69 10.85
CA MET A 39 -3.66 1.76 11.98
C MET A 39 -4.23 2.47 13.21
N MET A 40 -3.75 3.70 13.50
CA MET A 40 -4.27 4.51 14.61
C MET A 40 -5.75 4.86 14.41
N VAL A 41 -6.12 5.32 13.21
CA VAL A 41 -7.52 5.62 12.88
C VAL A 41 -8.39 4.37 13.04
N ARG A 42 -7.96 3.22 12.52
CA ARG A 42 -8.69 1.95 12.65
C ARG A 42 -8.84 1.50 14.10
N TYR A 43 -7.81 1.70 14.88
CA TYR A 43 -7.86 1.40 16.32
C TYR A 43 -8.90 2.29 17.02
N ILE A 44 -8.85 3.61 16.80
CA ILE A 44 -9.80 4.55 17.42
C ILE A 44 -11.25 4.26 16.98
N GLU A 45 -11.47 3.96 15.69
CA GLU A 45 -12.81 3.63 15.17
C GLU A 45 -13.42 2.38 15.77
N ASN A 46 -12.60 1.44 16.24
CA ASN A 46 -13.04 0.10 16.63
C ASN A 46 -12.67 -0.29 18.07
N CYS A 47 -11.93 0.52 18.85
CA CYS A 47 -11.46 0.15 20.18
C CYS A 47 -12.57 -0.16 21.21
N ASN A 48 -13.79 0.31 20.97
CA ASN A 48 -14.95 0.03 21.80
C ASN A 48 -15.61 -1.33 21.48
N GLN A 49 -15.11 -2.08 20.50
CA GLN A 49 -15.62 -3.40 20.16
C GLN A 49 -14.83 -4.46 20.90
N ASP A 50 -15.53 -5.35 21.58
CA ASP A 50 -14.91 -6.42 22.37
C ASP A 50 -13.96 -7.25 21.48
N GLY A 51 -12.72 -7.40 21.96
CA GLY A 51 -11.71 -8.21 21.30
C GLY A 51 -11.06 -7.57 20.05
N TYR A 52 -11.32 -6.30 19.75
CA TYR A 52 -10.63 -5.64 18.63
C TYR A 52 -9.17 -5.35 18.93
N VAL A 53 -8.29 -5.86 18.11
CA VAL A 53 -6.84 -5.63 18.17
C VAL A 53 -6.31 -5.43 16.75
N ASN A 54 -5.44 -4.44 16.56
CA ASN A 54 -4.66 -4.36 15.34
C ASN A 54 -3.58 -5.44 15.37
N THR A 55 -3.59 -6.31 14.38
CA THR A 55 -2.60 -7.39 14.20
C THR A 55 -1.68 -7.04 13.05
N GLN A 56 -0.38 -7.00 13.32
CA GLN A 56 0.68 -6.85 12.32
C GLN A 56 1.87 -7.74 12.71
N ASN A 57 2.31 -8.57 11.78
CA ASN A 57 3.54 -9.34 11.90
C ASN A 57 4.51 -8.83 10.84
N TRP A 58 5.55 -8.10 11.28
CA TRP A 58 6.56 -7.60 10.34
C TRP A 58 7.38 -8.74 9.78
N ILE A 59 7.58 -8.71 8.47
CA ILE A 59 8.44 -9.64 7.75
C ILE A 59 9.36 -8.90 6.81
N ASP A 60 10.63 -9.27 6.76
CA ASP A 60 11.60 -8.73 5.82
C ASP A 60 11.33 -9.30 4.42
N ILE A 61 11.53 -8.49 3.38
CA ILE A 61 11.13 -8.84 2.01
C ILE A 61 11.78 -10.12 1.50
N GLU A 62 13.00 -10.41 1.95
CA GLU A 62 13.75 -11.63 1.58
C GLU A 62 13.05 -12.92 2.05
N ASN A 63 12.21 -12.83 3.07
CA ASN A 63 11.45 -13.96 3.62
C ASN A 63 10.04 -14.08 3.00
N VAL A 64 9.67 -13.18 2.07
CA VAL A 64 8.38 -13.23 1.37
C VAL A 64 8.53 -14.00 0.06
N SER A 65 7.62 -14.96 -0.17
CA SER A 65 7.61 -15.73 -1.41
C SER A 65 7.52 -14.84 -2.65
N PRO A 66 8.33 -15.10 -3.69
CA PRO A 66 8.19 -14.46 -5.00
C PRO A 66 6.77 -14.55 -5.58
N ASN A 67 6.03 -15.62 -5.27
CA ASN A 67 4.62 -15.76 -5.66
C ASN A 67 3.76 -14.61 -5.17
N LEU A 68 3.96 -14.22 -3.91
CA LEU A 68 3.17 -13.16 -3.27
C LEU A 68 3.60 -11.78 -3.74
N ILE A 69 4.90 -11.54 -3.82
CA ILE A 69 5.45 -10.28 -4.35
C ILE A 69 4.89 -10.01 -5.74
N GLU A 70 5.02 -10.99 -6.63
CA GLU A 70 4.55 -10.88 -8.01
C GLU A 70 3.02 -10.70 -8.09
N ALA A 71 2.25 -11.44 -7.28
CA ALA A 71 0.80 -11.33 -7.27
C ALA A 71 0.33 -9.90 -6.87
N ILE A 72 1.01 -9.29 -5.91
CA ILE A 72 0.71 -7.94 -5.46
C ILE A 72 1.08 -6.90 -6.53
N ILE A 73 2.24 -7.01 -7.15
CA ILE A 73 2.67 -6.13 -8.24
C ILE A 73 1.70 -6.22 -9.42
N VAL A 74 1.36 -7.42 -9.85
CA VAL A 74 0.39 -7.67 -10.93
C VAL A 74 -1.00 -7.09 -10.62
N ALA A 75 -1.42 -7.14 -9.36
CA ALA A 75 -2.76 -6.72 -8.96
C ALA A 75 -2.89 -5.20 -8.75
N GLU A 76 -1.85 -4.55 -8.23
CA GLU A 76 -1.87 -3.18 -7.73
C GLU A 76 -1.07 -2.19 -8.60
N ASP A 77 0.08 -2.63 -9.17
CA ASP A 77 1.01 -1.71 -9.82
C ASP A 77 1.98 -2.45 -10.75
N GLN A 78 1.53 -2.84 -11.95
CA GLN A 78 2.33 -3.65 -12.88
C GLN A 78 3.63 -2.97 -13.36
N SER A 79 3.68 -1.66 -13.31
CA SER A 79 4.83 -0.84 -13.70
C SER A 79 5.67 -0.38 -12.51
N PHE A 80 5.52 -0.98 -11.33
CA PHE A 80 6.15 -0.54 -10.08
C PHE A 80 7.64 -0.26 -10.20
N TYR A 81 8.39 -1.13 -10.86
CA TYR A 81 9.84 -0.97 -11.03
C TYR A 81 10.24 0.03 -12.14
N SER A 82 9.31 0.44 -12.99
CA SER A 82 9.60 1.30 -14.14
C SER A 82 9.26 2.77 -13.95
N HIS A 83 8.40 3.10 -12.98
CA HIS A 83 8.05 4.49 -12.67
C HIS A 83 8.71 4.97 -11.37
N HIS A 84 8.71 6.30 -11.15
CA HIS A 84 9.20 6.95 -9.94
C HIS A 84 8.04 7.56 -9.14
N GLY A 85 7.22 6.69 -8.54
CA GLY A 85 6.12 7.05 -7.65
C GLY A 85 4.78 7.34 -8.33
N PHE A 86 4.79 7.78 -9.59
CA PHE A 86 3.59 8.11 -10.35
C PHE A 86 3.61 7.42 -11.71
N ASP A 87 2.59 6.60 -12.00
CA ASP A 87 2.42 5.99 -13.32
C ASP A 87 1.55 6.90 -14.21
N PHE A 88 2.22 7.85 -14.87
CA PHE A 88 1.56 8.76 -15.82
C PHE A 88 1.08 8.04 -17.10
N ALA A 89 1.70 6.92 -17.46
CA ALA A 89 1.30 6.15 -18.64
C ALA A 89 -0.03 5.45 -18.37
N GLU A 90 -0.18 4.82 -17.20
CA GLU A 90 -1.44 4.20 -16.78
C GLU A 90 -2.54 5.26 -16.59
N LEU A 91 -2.23 6.39 -15.95
CA LEU A 91 -3.17 7.49 -15.79
C LEU A 91 -3.69 8.01 -17.15
N SER A 92 -2.80 8.12 -18.14
CA SER A 92 -3.16 8.55 -19.49
C SER A 92 -4.04 7.53 -20.21
N ARG A 93 -3.76 6.22 -20.05
CA ARG A 93 -4.59 5.13 -20.58
C ARG A 93 -5.99 5.17 -19.98
N MET A 94 -6.09 5.25 -18.65
CA MET A 94 -7.37 5.30 -17.94
C MET A 94 -8.20 6.53 -18.31
N LYS A 95 -7.55 7.68 -18.55
CA LYS A 95 -8.23 8.88 -19.04
C LYS A 95 -8.83 8.66 -20.44
N LYS A 96 -8.09 8.05 -21.36
CA LYS A 96 -8.59 7.70 -22.69
C LYS A 96 -9.77 6.73 -22.62
N ASP A 97 -9.71 5.72 -21.75
CA ASP A 97 -10.80 4.77 -21.54
C ASP A 97 -12.04 5.44 -20.94
N TYR A 98 -11.86 6.41 -20.04
CA TYR A 98 -12.96 7.23 -19.51
C TYR A 98 -13.61 8.06 -20.64
N ASP A 99 -12.80 8.75 -21.44
CA ASP A 99 -13.28 9.63 -22.52
C ASP A 99 -13.99 8.82 -23.62
N HIS A 100 -13.56 7.58 -23.91
CA HIS A 100 -14.13 6.74 -24.97
C HIS A 100 -15.32 5.86 -24.52
N TYR A 101 -15.26 5.33 -23.31
CA TYR A 101 -16.20 4.28 -22.84
C TYR A 101 -16.99 4.68 -21.59
N GLY A 102 -16.80 5.89 -21.06
CA GLY A 102 -17.44 6.33 -19.80
C GLY A 102 -17.07 5.48 -18.58
N LYS A 103 -15.98 4.69 -18.67
CA LYS A 103 -15.54 3.83 -17.56
C LYS A 103 -14.95 4.66 -16.44
N ASN A 104 -15.47 4.50 -15.24
CA ASN A 104 -14.93 5.20 -14.07
C ASN A 104 -13.43 4.91 -13.87
N ILE A 105 -12.64 5.97 -13.71
CA ILE A 105 -11.23 5.89 -13.31
C ILE A 105 -11.17 5.30 -11.89
N ARG A 106 -10.73 4.06 -11.75
CA ARG A 106 -10.62 3.34 -10.48
C ARG A 106 -9.24 2.72 -10.33
N GLY A 107 -8.62 2.91 -9.16
CA GLY A 107 -7.43 2.14 -8.79
C GLY A 107 -6.12 2.59 -9.46
N CYS A 108 -5.95 3.87 -9.71
CA CYS A 108 -4.76 4.44 -10.36
C CYS A 108 -3.64 4.85 -9.35
N SER A 109 -3.76 4.48 -8.09
CA SER A 109 -2.71 4.81 -7.11
C SER A 109 -1.65 3.72 -7.10
N THR A 110 -0.39 4.10 -7.30
CA THR A 110 0.77 3.22 -7.25
C THR A 110 1.01 2.67 -5.83
N ILE A 111 1.83 1.63 -5.72
CA ILE A 111 2.29 1.09 -4.43
C ILE A 111 2.96 2.21 -3.60
N SER A 112 3.81 3.02 -4.20
CA SER A 112 4.48 4.14 -3.53
C SER A 112 3.48 5.17 -2.98
N GLN A 113 2.44 5.51 -3.75
CA GLN A 113 1.38 6.40 -3.27
C GLN A 113 0.57 5.78 -2.12
N GLN A 114 0.36 4.47 -2.14
CA GLN A 114 -0.32 3.77 -1.05
C GLN A 114 0.52 3.75 0.23
N VAL A 115 1.84 3.54 0.13
CA VAL A 115 2.78 3.65 1.25
C VAL A 115 2.76 5.06 1.82
N ALA A 116 2.93 6.08 0.98
CA ALA A 116 2.90 7.47 1.40
C ALA A 116 1.59 7.83 2.12
N LYS A 117 0.46 7.40 1.57
CA LYS A 117 -0.86 7.58 2.19
C LYS A 117 -0.95 6.93 3.57
N ASN A 118 -0.55 5.67 3.68
CA ASN A 118 -0.75 4.90 4.91
C ASN A 118 0.22 5.31 6.02
N CYS A 119 1.48 5.65 5.67
CA CYS A 119 2.52 6.02 6.65
C CYS A 119 2.44 7.47 7.12
N PHE A 120 1.97 8.40 6.27
CA PHE A 120 2.20 9.83 6.53
C PHE A 120 0.94 10.69 6.45
N THR A 121 -0.23 10.12 6.11
CA THR A 121 -1.46 10.91 6.03
C THR A 121 -2.56 10.40 6.94
N PHE A 122 -3.34 11.33 7.47
CA PHE A 122 -4.53 11.05 8.27
C PHE A 122 -5.80 11.39 7.50
N GLY A 123 -6.91 10.74 7.87
CA GLY A 123 -8.26 11.21 7.64
C GLY A 123 -8.84 10.98 6.26
N SER A 124 -9.89 11.74 5.97
CA SER A 124 -10.81 11.59 4.85
C SER A 124 -10.21 11.98 3.49
N ARG A 125 -10.92 11.65 2.42
CA ARG A 125 -10.56 11.96 1.04
C ARG A 125 -10.71 13.45 0.75
N THR A 126 -9.63 14.21 0.90
CA THR A 126 -9.55 15.64 0.56
C THR A 126 -8.45 15.90 -0.46
N VAL A 127 -8.55 17.02 -1.18
CA VAL A 127 -7.51 17.46 -2.11
C VAL A 127 -6.19 17.74 -1.36
N MET A 128 -6.28 18.34 -0.18
CA MET A 128 -5.11 18.61 0.67
C MET A 128 -4.38 17.32 1.05
N ARG A 129 -5.11 16.29 1.50
CA ARG A 129 -4.51 14.98 1.79
C ARG A 129 -3.81 14.40 0.55
N LYS A 130 -4.39 14.55 -0.65
CA LYS A 130 -3.78 14.06 -1.89
C LYS A 130 -2.50 14.83 -2.24
N ALA A 131 -2.43 16.13 -1.94
CA ALA A 131 -1.21 16.91 -2.09
C ALA A 131 -0.11 16.45 -1.12
N VAL A 132 -0.45 16.21 0.15
CA VAL A 132 0.49 15.67 1.14
C VAL A 132 0.95 14.24 0.75
N GLU A 133 0.03 13.40 0.27
CA GLU A 133 0.37 12.07 -0.27
C GLU A 133 1.39 12.18 -1.41
N ALA A 134 1.17 13.08 -2.38
CA ALA A 134 2.10 13.29 -3.48
C ALA A 134 3.49 13.77 -3.01
N TYR A 135 3.52 14.69 -2.04
CA TYR A 135 4.76 15.16 -1.42
C TYR A 135 5.56 13.99 -0.80
N TYR A 136 4.91 13.16 0.03
CA TYR A 136 5.59 12.01 0.64
C TYR A 136 5.92 10.91 -0.38
N THR A 137 5.12 10.73 -1.42
CA THR A 137 5.45 9.82 -2.53
C THR A 137 6.77 10.21 -3.18
N THR A 138 6.97 11.51 -3.45
CA THR A 138 8.23 12.02 -4.01
C THR A 138 9.40 11.78 -3.05
N LEU A 139 9.20 12.00 -1.75
CA LEU A 139 10.27 11.81 -0.76
C LEU A 139 10.66 10.33 -0.64
N ILE A 140 9.72 9.41 -0.52
CA ILE A 140 10.06 7.98 -0.40
C ILE A 140 10.73 7.46 -1.67
N GLU A 141 10.32 7.87 -2.86
CA GLU A 141 10.98 7.49 -4.11
C GLU A 141 12.39 8.09 -4.26
N LEU A 142 12.65 9.22 -3.63
CA LEU A 142 13.97 9.86 -3.65
C LEU A 142 14.96 9.16 -2.69
N PHE A 143 14.46 8.69 -1.53
CA PHE A 143 15.33 8.20 -0.46
C PHE A 143 15.31 6.69 -0.28
N TRP A 144 14.21 5.99 -0.64
CA TRP A 144 14.08 4.54 -0.43
C TRP A 144 14.32 3.78 -1.74
N SER A 145 14.86 2.59 -1.64
CA SER A 145 14.88 1.65 -2.77
C SER A 145 13.48 1.13 -3.06
N LYS A 146 13.26 0.61 -4.26
CA LYS A 146 11.99 -0.04 -4.63
C LYS A 146 11.67 -1.22 -3.73
N GLU A 147 12.69 -2.00 -3.37
CA GLU A 147 12.56 -3.12 -2.44
C GLU A 147 12.07 -2.64 -1.07
N ARG A 148 12.61 -1.52 -0.56
CA ARG A 148 12.18 -0.97 0.72
C ARG A 148 10.75 -0.44 0.66
N ILE A 149 10.37 0.24 -0.41
CA ILE A 149 8.98 0.70 -0.60
C ILE A 149 8.02 -0.50 -0.59
N LEU A 150 8.37 -1.56 -1.32
CA LEU A 150 7.57 -2.77 -1.40
C LEU A 150 7.52 -3.50 -0.06
N GLU A 151 8.64 -3.64 0.64
CA GLU A 151 8.70 -4.24 1.98
C GLU A 151 7.77 -3.52 2.96
N VAL A 152 7.84 -2.19 3.01
CA VAL A 152 6.94 -1.41 3.86
C VAL A 152 5.50 -1.63 3.43
N TYR A 153 5.18 -1.60 2.13
CA TYR A 153 3.83 -1.87 1.63
C TYR A 153 3.29 -3.21 2.11
N LEU A 154 4.08 -4.29 1.92
CA LEU A 154 3.72 -5.65 2.33
C LEU A 154 3.40 -5.76 3.83
N ASN A 155 4.01 -4.92 4.64
CA ASN A 155 3.85 -4.96 6.08
C ASN A 155 2.74 -4.04 6.62
N ILE A 156 2.36 -2.96 5.90
CA ILE A 156 1.38 -1.98 6.40
C ILE A 156 0.05 -2.00 5.68
N ALA A 157 -0.07 -2.73 4.56
CA ALA A 157 -1.33 -2.80 3.82
C ALA A 157 -2.43 -3.42 4.68
N GLU A 158 -3.59 -2.76 4.74
CA GLU A 158 -4.77 -3.34 5.37
C GLU A 158 -5.25 -4.52 4.52
N THR A 159 -5.39 -5.70 5.14
CA THR A 159 -5.78 -6.96 4.49
C THR A 159 -7.09 -7.50 5.03
N GLY A 160 -7.62 -6.86 6.08
CA GLY A 160 -8.88 -7.18 6.72
C GLY A 160 -9.11 -6.25 7.90
N ARG A 161 -10.23 -6.40 8.57
CA ARG A 161 -10.55 -5.56 9.72
C ARG A 161 -9.57 -5.78 10.87
N GLY A 162 -8.77 -4.75 11.19
CA GLY A 162 -7.70 -4.83 12.20
C GLY A 162 -6.54 -5.74 11.79
N LEU A 163 -6.46 -6.13 10.53
CA LEU A 163 -5.43 -7.02 10.02
C LEU A 163 -4.54 -6.26 9.04
N PHE A 164 -3.26 -6.13 9.36
CA PHE A 164 -2.28 -5.38 8.59
C PHE A 164 -1.09 -6.25 8.24
N GLY A 165 -0.62 -6.09 7.00
CA GLY A 165 0.50 -6.82 6.44
C GLY A 165 0.16 -8.22 5.96
N VAL A 166 1.01 -8.70 5.05
CA VAL A 166 0.80 -9.97 4.34
C VAL A 166 1.07 -11.18 5.22
N GLU A 167 2.03 -11.13 6.15
CA GLU A 167 2.34 -12.25 7.05
C GLU A 167 1.17 -12.53 8.01
N ALA A 168 0.59 -11.48 8.61
CA ALA A 168 -0.59 -11.63 9.43
C ALA A 168 -1.80 -12.16 8.63
N ALA A 169 -1.92 -11.74 7.35
CA ALA A 169 -2.97 -12.22 6.46
C ALA A 169 -2.79 -13.70 6.07
N CYS A 170 -1.57 -14.12 5.74
CA CYS A 170 -1.26 -15.53 5.42
C CYS A 170 -1.58 -16.43 6.60
N ASN A 171 -1.13 -16.05 7.80
CA ASN A 171 -1.43 -16.80 9.01
C ASN A 171 -2.94 -16.89 9.28
N ARG A 172 -3.67 -15.78 9.07
CA ARG A 172 -5.11 -15.69 9.37
C ARG A 172 -5.99 -16.42 8.37
N TYR A 173 -5.68 -16.28 7.07
CA TYR A 173 -6.56 -16.77 6.01
C TYR A 173 -6.19 -18.15 5.46
N PHE A 174 -4.89 -18.50 5.51
CA PHE A 174 -4.37 -19.70 4.86
C PHE A 174 -3.62 -20.64 5.82
N SER A 175 -3.42 -20.22 7.08
CA SER A 175 -2.66 -21.00 8.09
C SER A 175 -1.25 -21.37 7.62
N CYS A 176 -0.60 -20.48 6.86
CA CYS A 176 0.77 -20.64 6.37
C CYS A 176 1.58 -19.36 6.56
N SER A 177 2.90 -19.44 6.44
CA SER A 177 3.78 -18.26 6.33
C SER A 177 3.75 -17.70 4.91
N THR A 178 4.15 -16.44 4.75
CA THR A 178 4.35 -15.82 3.43
C THR A 178 5.40 -16.52 2.58
N SER A 179 6.36 -17.24 3.16
CA SER A 179 7.36 -18.05 2.44
C SER A 179 6.74 -19.22 1.69
N ASP A 180 5.66 -19.79 2.22
CA ASP A 180 5.07 -21.05 1.75
C ASP A 180 3.76 -20.87 0.96
N ILE A 181 3.35 -19.63 0.74
CA ILE A 181 2.08 -19.33 0.07
C ILE A 181 2.06 -19.81 -1.38
N SER A 182 0.98 -20.48 -1.78
CA SER A 182 0.77 -20.90 -3.16
C SER A 182 0.48 -19.71 -4.09
N ILE A 183 0.68 -19.88 -5.41
CA ILE A 183 0.31 -18.86 -6.41
C ILE A 183 -1.19 -18.52 -6.34
N SER A 184 -2.04 -19.52 -6.12
CA SER A 184 -3.48 -19.34 -6.01
C SER A 184 -3.84 -18.48 -4.79
N ASP A 185 -3.29 -18.79 -3.64
CA ASP A 185 -3.57 -18.06 -2.41
C ASP A 185 -2.99 -16.64 -2.44
N ALA A 186 -1.79 -16.49 -3.01
CA ALA A 186 -1.19 -15.18 -3.25
C ALA A 186 -2.06 -14.30 -4.16
N ALA A 187 -2.59 -14.83 -5.25
CA ALA A 187 -3.51 -14.13 -6.13
C ALA A 187 -4.84 -13.78 -5.43
N ALA A 188 -5.34 -14.69 -4.57
CA ALA A 188 -6.55 -14.42 -3.78
C ALA A 188 -6.32 -13.28 -2.78
N LEU A 189 -5.18 -13.27 -2.06
CA LEU A 189 -4.83 -12.19 -1.15
C LEU A 189 -4.65 -10.85 -1.89
N ALA A 190 -3.98 -10.85 -3.03
CA ALA A 190 -3.82 -9.64 -3.86
C ALA A 190 -5.17 -9.06 -4.34
N CYS A 191 -6.17 -9.89 -4.58
CA CYS A 191 -7.53 -9.44 -4.90
C CYS A 191 -8.28 -8.81 -3.70
N VAL A 192 -7.85 -9.06 -2.48
CA VAL A 192 -8.45 -8.47 -1.26
C VAL A 192 -8.02 -7.01 -1.09
N LEU A 193 -6.75 -6.68 -1.36
CA LEU A 193 -6.12 -5.39 -1.08
C LEU A 193 -6.89 -4.14 -1.53
N PRO A 194 -7.54 -4.09 -2.72
CA PRO A 194 -8.28 -2.91 -3.14
C PRO A 194 -9.51 -2.57 -2.27
N LYS A 195 -10.05 -3.56 -1.56
CA LYS A 195 -11.24 -3.41 -0.68
C LYS A 195 -11.17 -4.36 0.52
N PRO A 196 -10.20 -4.20 1.42
CA PRO A 196 -9.90 -5.19 2.47
C PRO A 196 -11.02 -5.36 3.50
N LEU A 197 -11.86 -4.35 3.70
CA LEU A 197 -13.00 -4.44 4.62
C LEU A 197 -14.23 -5.13 4.01
N ALA A 198 -14.27 -5.28 2.68
CA ALA A 198 -15.40 -5.86 1.95
C ALA A 198 -15.05 -7.19 1.28
N ARG A 199 -13.81 -7.62 1.30
CA ARG A 199 -13.33 -8.82 0.63
C ARG A 199 -12.56 -9.71 1.58
N THR A 200 -12.75 -11.00 1.44
CA THR A 200 -11.89 -12.04 2.00
C THR A 200 -11.42 -12.96 0.87
N PRO A 201 -10.35 -13.74 1.03
CA PRO A 201 -9.92 -14.68 -0.01
C PRO A 201 -11.05 -15.65 -0.44
N SER A 202 -11.86 -16.14 0.48
CA SER A 202 -13.01 -17.01 0.16
C SER A 202 -14.06 -16.31 -0.71
N LEU A 203 -14.39 -15.04 -0.42
CA LEU A 203 -15.29 -14.24 -1.25
C LEU A 203 -14.68 -13.91 -2.63
N VAL A 204 -13.37 -13.77 -2.70
CA VAL A 204 -12.66 -13.57 -3.98
C VAL A 204 -12.81 -14.78 -4.88
N LEU A 205 -12.62 -15.97 -4.36
CA LEU A 205 -12.73 -17.21 -5.14
C LEU A 205 -14.15 -17.45 -5.68
N THR A 206 -15.18 -17.00 -4.96
CA THR A 206 -16.58 -17.14 -5.38
C THR A 206 -17.05 -16.01 -6.31
N HIS A 207 -16.78 -14.75 -5.97
CA HIS A 207 -17.34 -13.59 -6.65
C HIS A 207 -16.40 -12.86 -7.59
N HIS A 208 -15.08 -13.13 -7.50
CA HIS A 208 -14.04 -12.49 -8.31
C HIS A 208 -13.12 -13.50 -8.98
N ALA A 209 -13.58 -14.72 -9.23
CA ALA A 209 -12.81 -15.82 -9.79
C ALA A 209 -12.07 -15.45 -11.09
N ASN A 210 -12.67 -14.67 -11.98
CA ASN A 210 -12.04 -14.21 -13.23
C ASN A 210 -10.83 -13.30 -12.98
N LYS A 211 -10.90 -12.39 -12.00
CA LYS A 211 -9.75 -11.54 -11.64
C LYS A 211 -8.65 -12.37 -10.99
N HIS A 212 -9.02 -13.24 -10.06
CA HIS A 212 -8.11 -14.17 -9.42
C HIS A 212 -7.35 -15.04 -10.43
N SER A 213 -8.07 -15.71 -11.35
CA SER A 213 -7.45 -16.58 -12.37
C SER A 213 -6.49 -15.82 -13.28
N LYS A 214 -6.83 -14.59 -13.68
CA LYS A 214 -5.93 -13.75 -14.49
C LYS A 214 -4.64 -13.43 -13.76
N ILE A 215 -4.73 -13.03 -12.47
CA ILE A 215 -3.53 -12.73 -11.66
C ILE A 215 -2.70 -14.00 -11.49
N ALA A 216 -3.30 -15.12 -11.10
CA ALA A 216 -2.58 -16.39 -10.90
C ALA A 216 -1.86 -16.85 -12.18
N GLN A 217 -2.51 -16.72 -13.33
CA GLN A 217 -1.92 -17.04 -14.62
C GLN A 217 -0.72 -16.14 -14.95
N GLN A 218 -0.87 -14.82 -14.76
CA GLN A 218 0.19 -13.86 -15.04
C GLN A 218 1.39 -14.06 -14.11
N VAL A 219 1.16 -14.32 -12.83
CA VAL A 219 2.22 -14.67 -11.86
C VAL A 219 2.98 -15.90 -12.33
N GLY A 220 2.29 -16.98 -12.72
CA GLY A 220 2.92 -18.19 -13.21
C GLY A 220 3.79 -17.95 -14.46
N GLN A 221 3.33 -17.11 -15.39
CA GLN A 221 4.08 -16.72 -16.58
C GLN A 221 5.34 -15.90 -16.23
N ASN A 222 5.20 -14.86 -15.41
CA ASN A 222 6.32 -13.99 -15.06
C ASN A 222 7.41 -14.75 -14.30
N LEU A 223 7.03 -15.60 -13.34
CA LEU A 223 7.99 -16.41 -12.59
C LEU A 223 8.69 -17.47 -13.45
N SER A 224 8.05 -17.95 -14.51
CA SER A 224 8.68 -18.89 -15.46
C SER A 224 9.71 -18.22 -16.36
N LEU A 225 9.48 -16.96 -16.75
CA LEU A 225 10.42 -16.17 -17.56
C LEU A 225 11.66 -15.77 -16.76
N ASN A 226 11.51 -15.45 -15.48
CA ASN A 226 12.63 -15.07 -14.61
C ASN A 226 13.56 -16.26 -14.23
N LYS A 227 13.19 -17.51 -14.58
CA LYS A 227 14.02 -18.71 -14.34
C LYS A 227 14.87 -19.11 -15.55
N GLN A 228 14.72 -18.44 -16.68
CA GLN A 228 15.51 -18.64 -17.90
C GLN A 228 16.66 -17.63 -17.98
#